data_05b047d498438ada6273bd4fea6de7c1
#
_entry.id   05b047d498438ada6273bd4fea6de7c1
#
_cell.length_a   1.000
_cell.length_b   1.000
_cell.length_c   1.000
_cell.angle_alpha   90.00
_cell.angle_beta   90.00
_cell.angle_gamma   90.00
#
_symmetry.space_group_name_H-M   'P 1'
#
loop_
_entity.id
_entity.type
_entity.pdbx_description
1 polymer ?
#
loop_
_entity_poly.entity_id
_entity_poly.type
_entity_poly.pdbx_seq_one_letter_code
_entity_poly.pdbx_strand_id
1 'polypeptide(L)'
;MRKRLVSTAVALAAVGALAVPGAALADSGTASDSGTGRPPAVQVLTDGSRAGTAVVSGQNEPGTRLRIDGVRTASAHTLDVDYQVQETGYWCGPAATRIALSARVAPPSQSALAAQLGTTEAGTDHISQVTGVLNANLGTGWYETKEMPNDPPSQAQKDLLWNDVVLDIDNNYPLVTNIVAPPGNQPPGYPSDQTIYHYFSVIGYDDANRTVLIADPASFGGNQIYWLSFDQLATLIPPKGYAA
;
A
#
# COMPACT_ATOMS: atom_id res chain seq x y z
N MET A 1 24.81 23.00 40.68
CA MET A 1 24.61 23.76 39.43
C MET A 1 23.61 22.98 38.59
N ARG A 2 22.38 23.43 38.49
CA ARG A 2 21.32 22.78 37.68
C ARG A 2 21.24 23.50 36.35
N LYS A 3 21.53 22.79 35.23
CA LYS A 3 21.33 23.32 33.87
C LYS A 3 19.90 23.01 33.43
N ARG A 4 19.14 24.07 33.13
CA ARG A 4 17.79 23.99 32.55
C ARG A 4 17.94 23.80 31.04
N LEU A 5 17.32 22.75 30.48
CA LEU A 5 17.11 22.63 29.04
C LEU A 5 15.87 23.44 28.65
N VAL A 6 16.06 24.30 27.67
CA VAL A 6 14.98 25.08 27.03
C VAL A 6 14.51 24.30 25.83
N SER A 7 13.24 23.89 25.85
CA SER A 7 12.57 23.29 24.67
C SER A 7 12.10 24.42 23.76
N THR A 8 12.58 24.42 22.54
CA THR A 8 12.10 25.30 21.46
C THR A 8 11.01 24.57 20.68
N ALA A 9 9.79 25.04 20.78
CA ALA A 9 8.70 24.60 19.93
C ALA A 9 8.84 25.27 18.55
N VAL A 10 8.88 24.46 17.50
CA VAL A 10 8.83 24.94 16.11
C VAL A 10 7.36 24.87 15.64
N ALA A 11 6.80 26.06 15.38
CA ALA A 11 5.48 26.19 14.78
C ALA A 11 5.61 25.99 13.25
N LEU A 12 4.85 25.05 12.69
CA LEU A 12 4.72 24.88 11.24
C LEU A 12 3.72 25.92 10.72
N ALA A 13 4.20 26.77 9.83
CA ALA A 13 3.35 27.67 9.06
C ALA A 13 2.84 26.95 7.80
N ALA A 14 1.53 27.01 7.58
CA ALA A 14 0.87 26.53 6.38
C ALA A 14 1.22 27.44 5.19
N VAL A 15 1.70 26.86 4.10
CA VAL A 15 1.87 27.55 2.82
C VAL A 15 0.84 27.01 1.83
N GLY A 16 0.14 27.97 1.21
CA GLY A 16 -1.02 27.77 0.38
C GLY A 16 -0.80 26.96 -0.91
N ALA A 17 -1.86 26.33 -1.34
CA ALA A 17 -1.99 25.57 -2.56
C ALA A 17 -1.92 26.46 -3.79
N LEU A 18 -1.05 26.11 -4.75
CA LEU A 18 -1.17 26.53 -6.14
C LEU A 18 -1.79 25.37 -6.94
N ALA A 19 -2.96 25.62 -7.46
CA ALA A 19 -3.68 24.70 -8.34
C ALA A 19 -2.99 24.60 -9.70
N VAL A 20 -2.70 23.37 -10.14
CA VAL A 20 -2.31 23.05 -11.52
C VAL A 20 -3.54 22.41 -12.19
N PRO A 21 -3.97 22.88 -13.37
CA PRO A 21 -5.18 22.37 -14.02
C PRO A 21 -4.92 21.08 -14.80
N GLY A 22 -5.76 20.10 -14.56
CA GLY A 22 -6.37 19.32 -15.59
C GLY A 22 -5.70 18.09 -16.14
N ALA A 23 -6.12 16.93 -15.67
CA ALA A 23 -6.37 15.80 -16.54
C ALA A 23 -7.88 15.52 -16.47
N ALA A 24 -8.51 15.43 -17.63
CA ALA A 24 -9.95 15.26 -17.76
C ALA A 24 -10.39 13.95 -17.11
N LEU A 25 -11.19 14.07 -16.05
CA LEU A 25 -11.98 12.97 -15.51
C LEU A 25 -13.13 12.69 -16.49
N ALA A 26 -13.22 11.48 -16.98
CA ALA A 26 -14.42 11.03 -17.67
C ALA A 26 -15.59 11.11 -16.68
N ASP A 27 -16.59 11.89 -17.05
CA ASP A 27 -17.85 12.06 -16.34
C ASP A 27 -18.59 10.71 -16.28
N SER A 28 -18.56 10.09 -15.12
CA SER A 28 -19.43 8.95 -14.82
C SER A 28 -20.59 9.47 -13.98
N GLY A 29 -21.76 9.47 -14.58
CA GLY A 29 -23.01 9.99 -14.08
C GLY A 29 -23.28 9.67 -12.62
N THR A 30 -23.68 10.70 -11.89
CA THR A 30 -24.17 10.65 -10.52
C THR A 30 -25.46 9.83 -10.44
N ALA A 31 -25.36 8.60 -9.99
CA ALA A 31 -26.46 7.89 -9.36
C ALA A 31 -26.38 8.17 -7.85
N SER A 32 -27.32 8.96 -7.34
CA SER A 32 -27.53 9.15 -5.91
C SER A 32 -28.08 7.85 -5.31
N ASP A 33 -27.21 7.04 -4.72
CA ASP A 33 -27.63 5.91 -3.89
C ASP A 33 -27.70 6.36 -2.43
N SER A 34 -28.91 6.57 -1.98
CA SER A 34 -29.23 6.86 -0.59
C SER A 34 -29.39 5.54 0.16
N GLY A 35 -28.36 5.12 0.95
CA GLY A 35 -28.63 4.29 2.08
C GLY A 35 -28.02 2.89 2.18
N THR A 36 -26.75 2.71 1.86
CA THR A 36 -25.93 1.64 2.47
C THR A 36 -24.51 2.19 2.58
N GLY A 37 -23.90 2.16 3.76
CA GLY A 37 -22.59 2.74 4.03
C GLY A 37 -21.39 2.09 3.28
N ARG A 38 -21.61 1.72 2.02
CA ARG A 38 -20.59 1.15 1.12
C ARG A 38 -19.84 2.30 0.44
N PRO A 39 -18.50 2.32 0.49
CA PRO A 39 -17.72 3.33 -0.18
C PRO A 39 -17.92 3.29 -1.71
N PRO A 40 -17.69 4.41 -2.42
CA PRO A 40 -17.78 4.45 -3.87
C PRO A 40 -16.79 3.45 -4.49
N ALA A 41 -17.22 2.78 -5.55
CA ALA A 41 -16.39 1.84 -6.30
C ALA A 41 -15.58 2.59 -7.37
N VAL A 42 -14.29 2.27 -7.48
CA VAL A 42 -13.39 2.79 -8.51
C VAL A 42 -12.85 1.62 -9.31
N GLN A 43 -13.01 1.65 -10.63
CA GLN A 43 -12.40 0.66 -11.51
C GLN A 43 -10.94 1.04 -11.79
N VAL A 44 -10.05 0.07 -11.64
CA VAL A 44 -8.65 0.24 -11.98
C VAL A 44 -8.46 -0.01 -13.47
N LEU A 45 -7.87 0.98 -14.16
CA LEU A 45 -7.47 0.79 -15.55
C LEU A 45 -6.29 -0.19 -15.63
N THR A 46 -6.38 -1.15 -16.54
CA THR A 46 -5.40 -2.25 -16.70
C THR A 46 -4.16 -1.87 -17.50
N ASP A 47 -3.99 -0.61 -17.87
CA ASP A 47 -2.78 -0.16 -18.58
C ASP A 47 -1.62 0.02 -17.58
N GLY A 48 -0.96 -1.08 -17.27
CA GLY A 48 0.26 -1.12 -16.45
C GLY A 48 1.52 -0.59 -17.15
N SER A 49 1.40 -0.04 -18.38
CA SER A 49 2.54 0.42 -19.18
C SER A 49 3.24 1.64 -18.61
N ARG A 50 2.62 2.34 -17.66
CA ARG A 50 3.14 3.58 -17.05
C ARG A 50 3.41 3.41 -15.57
N ALA A 51 4.45 2.67 -15.25
CA ALA A 51 4.95 2.60 -13.87
C ALA A 51 5.20 4.02 -13.30
N GLY A 52 4.85 4.22 -12.04
CA GLY A 52 4.95 5.52 -11.37
C GLY A 52 3.77 6.46 -11.61
N THR A 53 2.73 6.03 -12.36
CA THR A 53 1.52 6.82 -12.57
C THR A 53 0.42 6.36 -11.61
N ALA A 54 -0.14 7.30 -10.85
CA ALA A 54 -1.30 7.02 -10.02
C ALA A 54 -2.53 6.76 -10.89
N VAL A 55 -3.25 5.69 -10.61
CA VAL A 55 -4.53 5.35 -11.24
C VAL A 55 -5.72 5.76 -10.37
N VAL A 56 -5.48 5.90 -9.06
CA VAL A 56 -6.43 6.51 -8.13
C VAL A 56 -5.68 7.51 -7.28
N SER A 57 -6.13 8.75 -7.33
CA SER A 57 -5.66 9.82 -6.46
C SER A 57 -6.82 10.41 -5.67
N GLY A 58 -6.59 10.75 -4.43
CA GLY A 58 -7.65 11.24 -3.56
C GLY A 58 -7.15 12.06 -2.40
N GLN A 59 -8.04 12.31 -1.46
CA GLN A 59 -7.74 13.07 -0.25
C GLN A 59 -6.99 12.19 0.76
N ASN A 60 -5.98 12.78 1.42
CA ASN A 60 -5.14 12.09 2.41
C ASN A 60 -5.78 12.07 3.81
N GLU A 61 -7.08 12.33 3.90
CA GLU A 61 -7.75 12.34 5.21
C GLU A 61 -7.68 10.94 5.85
N PRO A 62 -7.20 10.84 7.10
CA PRO A 62 -7.11 9.58 7.81
C PRO A 62 -8.43 8.81 7.80
N GLY A 63 -8.36 7.52 7.51
CA GLY A 63 -9.54 6.67 7.48
C GLY A 63 -10.42 6.78 6.23
N THR A 64 -10.09 7.64 5.25
CA THR A 64 -10.80 7.71 3.95
C THR A 64 -10.82 6.32 3.30
N ARG A 65 -12.01 5.91 2.82
CA ARG A 65 -12.24 4.57 2.26
C ARG A 65 -12.70 4.66 0.82
N LEU A 66 -12.15 3.76 -0.01
CA LEU A 66 -12.55 3.54 -1.40
C LEU A 66 -12.71 2.04 -1.64
N ARG A 67 -13.65 1.65 -2.47
CA ARG A 67 -13.70 0.31 -3.03
C ARG A 67 -12.97 0.30 -4.36
N ILE A 68 -12.03 -0.61 -4.50
CA ILE A 68 -11.33 -0.87 -5.75
C ILE A 68 -11.94 -2.12 -6.36
N ASP A 69 -12.49 -2.00 -7.57
CA ASP A 69 -12.96 -3.13 -8.35
C ASP A 69 -11.81 -3.62 -9.25
N GLY A 70 -11.37 -4.84 -9.02
CA GLY A 70 -10.30 -5.48 -9.77
C GLY A 70 -10.72 -5.84 -11.20
N VAL A 71 -9.74 -6.07 -12.04
CA VAL A 71 -9.93 -6.45 -13.45
C VAL A 71 -9.01 -7.61 -13.80
N ARG A 72 -9.49 -8.50 -14.67
CA ARG A 72 -8.69 -9.58 -15.24
C ARG A 72 -8.70 -9.50 -16.76
N THR A 73 -7.52 -9.45 -17.35
CA THR A 73 -7.28 -9.51 -18.80
C THR A 73 -6.35 -10.66 -19.14
N ALA A 74 -5.90 -10.74 -20.39
CA ALA A 74 -4.93 -11.78 -20.79
C ALA A 74 -3.56 -11.62 -20.13
N SER A 75 -3.16 -10.39 -19.76
CA SER A 75 -1.84 -10.09 -19.19
C SER A 75 -1.90 -9.49 -17.80
N ALA A 76 -3.03 -8.95 -17.35
CA ALA A 76 -3.16 -8.27 -16.08
C ALA A 76 -4.26 -8.88 -15.21
N HIS A 77 -3.96 -9.01 -13.93
CA HIS A 77 -4.91 -9.40 -12.91
C HIS A 77 -4.79 -8.45 -11.71
N THR A 78 -5.91 -7.82 -11.34
CA THR A 78 -6.00 -6.94 -10.16
C THR A 78 -7.18 -7.36 -9.30
N LEU A 79 -7.07 -7.20 -7.99
CA LEU A 79 -8.03 -7.71 -7.03
C LEU A 79 -9.02 -6.64 -6.58
N ASP A 80 -10.23 -7.08 -6.25
CA ASP A 80 -11.20 -6.27 -5.52
C ASP A 80 -10.70 -6.04 -4.08
N VAL A 81 -10.58 -4.80 -3.65
CA VAL A 81 -10.21 -4.48 -2.27
C VAL A 81 -10.98 -3.27 -1.73
N ASP A 82 -11.18 -3.24 -0.41
CA ASP A 82 -11.62 -2.05 0.32
C ASP A 82 -10.40 -1.27 0.81
N TYR A 83 -9.91 -0.34 -0.02
CA TYR A 83 -8.83 0.55 0.33
C TYR A 83 -9.22 1.47 1.48
N GLN A 84 -8.27 1.73 2.36
CA GLN A 84 -8.42 2.72 3.42
C GLN A 84 -7.09 3.42 3.68
N VAL A 85 -7.13 4.77 3.76
CA VAL A 85 -5.99 5.57 4.23
C VAL A 85 -5.69 5.22 5.68
N GLN A 86 -4.40 5.12 6.04
CA GLN A 86 -4.00 4.86 7.42
C GLN A 86 -4.53 5.95 8.36
N GLU A 87 -5.02 5.54 9.53
CA GLU A 87 -5.67 6.45 10.48
C GLU A 87 -4.66 7.22 11.35
N THR A 88 -3.42 6.76 11.42
CA THR A 88 -2.32 7.45 12.11
C THR A 88 -1.03 7.36 11.30
N GLY A 89 -0.04 8.20 11.60
CA GLY A 89 1.24 8.24 10.91
C GLY A 89 2.09 6.96 11.03
N TYR A 90 1.74 6.06 11.95
CA TYR A 90 2.48 4.82 12.23
C TYR A 90 1.63 3.55 12.03
N TRP A 91 0.44 3.64 11.43
CA TRP A 91 -0.44 2.49 11.16
C TRP A 91 -0.38 1.97 9.71
N CYS A 92 0.72 2.19 9.01
CA CYS A 92 0.89 1.62 7.67
C CYS A 92 0.76 0.08 7.66
N GLY A 93 1.36 -0.62 8.64
CA GLY A 93 1.20 -2.07 8.79
C GLY A 93 -0.25 -2.52 8.99
N PRO A 94 -0.98 -1.99 9.99
CA PRO A 94 -2.42 -2.24 10.18
C PRO A 94 -3.26 -1.94 8.94
N ALA A 95 -3.03 -0.80 8.28
CA ALA A 95 -3.79 -0.39 7.12
C ALA A 95 -3.53 -1.28 5.89
N ALA A 96 -2.26 -1.60 5.60
CA ALA A 96 -1.91 -2.54 4.53
C ALA A 96 -2.49 -3.95 4.81
N THR A 97 -2.38 -4.45 6.04
CA THR A 97 -2.98 -5.73 6.45
C THR A 97 -4.50 -5.72 6.25
N ARG A 98 -5.17 -4.60 6.59
CA ARG A 98 -6.60 -4.43 6.38
C ARG A 98 -6.98 -4.49 4.90
N ILE A 99 -6.24 -3.79 4.05
CA ILE A 99 -6.45 -3.80 2.60
C ILE A 99 -6.31 -5.23 2.07
N ALA A 100 -5.26 -5.95 2.45
CA ALA A 100 -5.05 -7.32 2.01
C ALA A 100 -6.19 -8.26 2.45
N LEU A 101 -6.63 -8.19 3.69
CA LEU A 101 -7.76 -8.99 4.21
C LEU A 101 -9.06 -8.72 3.44
N SER A 102 -9.27 -7.47 3.00
CA SER A 102 -10.54 -7.06 2.38
C SER A 102 -10.83 -7.73 1.04
N ALA A 103 -9.81 -8.30 0.38
CA ALA A 103 -10.02 -9.10 -0.83
C ALA A 103 -10.78 -10.41 -0.57
N ARG A 104 -10.81 -10.88 0.68
CA ARG A 104 -11.35 -12.21 1.04
C ARG A 104 -12.43 -12.19 2.11
N VAL A 105 -12.32 -11.27 3.06
CA VAL A 105 -13.23 -11.17 4.22
C VAL A 105 -13.56 -9.72 4.54
N ALA A 106 -14.60 -9.47 5.31
CA ALA A 106 -14.81 -8.18 5.94
C ALA A 106 -13.70 -7.95 6.99
N PRO A 107 -12.76 -7.01 6.76
CA PRO A 107 -11.59 -6.90 7.62
C PRO A 107 -11.93 -6.20 8.94
N PRO A 108 -11.20 -6.50 10.03
CA PRO A 108 -11.25 -5.72 11.26
C PRO A 108 -10.86 -4.25 11.02
N SER A 109 -11.16 -3.36 11.99
CA SER A 109 -10.69 -1.98 11.96
C SER A 109 -9.15 -1.91 12.05
N GLN A 110 -8.56 -0.79 11.59
CA GLN A 110 -7.11 -0.58 11.73
C GLN A 110 -6.67 -0.64 13.18
N SER A 111 -7.46 -0.09 14.12
CA SER A 111 -7.15 -0.16 15.55
C SER A 111 -7.13 -1.60 16.10
N ALA A 112 -8.08 -2.44 15.67
CA ALA A 112 -8.09 -3.85 16.04
C ALA A 112 -6.89 -4.61 15.46
N LEU A 113 -6.52 -4.32 14.21
CA LEU A 113 -5.34 -4.88 13.57
C LEU A 113 -4.04 -4.39 14.20
N ALA A 114 -3.97 -3.11 14.59
CA ALA A 114 -2.82 -2.57 15.31
C ALA A 114 -2.58 -3.33 16.64
N ALA A 115 -3.65 -3.65 17.36
CA ALA A 115 -3.56 -4.46 18.58
C ALA A 115 -3.10 -5.90 18.27
N GLN A 116 -3.61 -6.54 17.22
CA GLN A 116 -3.21 -7.89 16.82
C GLN A 116 -1.75 -7.96 16.35
N LEU A 117 -1.29 -6.94 15.62
CA LEU A 117 0.07 -6.82 15.13
C LEU A 117 1.08 -6.42 16.22
N GLY A 118 0.60 -5.93 17.36
CA GLY A 118 1.48 -5.32 18.37
C GLY A 118 2.11 -4.01 17.88
N THR A 119 1.44 -3.29 16.99
CA THR A 119 1.91 -2.02 16.44
C THR A 119 2.01 -0.97 17.54
N THR A 120 3.13 -0.26 17.59
CA THR A 120 3.41 0.85 18.50
C THR A 120 3.53 2.17 17.75
N GLU A 121 3.86 3.27 18.43
CA GLU A 121 4.18 4.54 17.76
C GLU A 121 5.45 4.45 16.87
N ALA A 122 6.27 3.42 17.05
CA ALA A 122 7.39 3.09 16.15
C ALA A 122 6.95 2.28 14.91
N GLY A 123 5.66 1.97 14.79
CA GLY A 123 5.09 1.17 13.71
C GLY A 123 4.98 -0.33 14.05
N THR A 124 4.75 -1.14 13.03
CA THR A 124 4.82 -2.61 13.05
C THR A 124 6.27 -3.02 12.80
N ASP A 125 6.85 -3.77 13.72
CA ASP A 125 8.30 -4.02 13.73
C ASP A 125 8.74 -4.96 12.61
N HIS A 126 8.06 -6.10 12.45
CA HIS A 126 8.51 -7.15 11.55
C HIS A 126 7.38 -7.73 10.69
N ILE A 127 7.71 -8.10 9.46
CA ILE A 127 6.74 -8.65 8.49
C ILE A 127 6.08 -9.96 8.98
N SER A 128 6.75 -10.75 9.82
CA SER A 128 6.17 -11.97 10.39
C SER A 128 4.94 -11.72 11.26
N GLN A 129 4.81 -10.53 11.88
CA GLN A 129 3.61 -10.13 12.61
C GLN A 129 2.43 -10.01 11.64
N VAL A 130 2.66 -9.43 10.45
CA VAL A 130 1.66 -9.32 9.38
C VAL A 130 1.25 -10.70 8.89
N THR A 131 2.22 -11.58 8.58
CA THR A 131 1.97 -12.97 8.17
C THR A 131 1.06 -13.70 9.19
N GLY A 132 1.40 -13.60 10.48
CA GLY A 132 0.62 -14.22 11.55
C GLY A 132 -0.82 -13.70 11.63
N VAL A 133 -1.00 -12.38 11.53
CA VAL A 133 -2.31 -11.73 11.60
C VAL A 133 -3.16 -12.03 10.37
N LEU A 134 -2.57 -12.03 9.16
CA LEU A 134 -3.28 -12.43 7.94
C LEU A 134 -3.81 -13.87 8.05
N ASN A 135 -2.96 -14.81 8.39
CA ASN A 135 -3.34 -16.21 8.54
C ASN A 135 -4.40 -16.43 9.62
N ALA A 136 -4.28 -15.76 10.77
CA ALA A 136 -5.23 -15.86 11.86
C ALA A 136 -6.63 -15.36 11.48
N ASN A 137 -6.72 -14.20 10.79
CA ASN A 137 -8.00 -13.65 10.37
C ASN A 137 -8.67 -14.41 9.22
N LEU A 138 -7.89 -15.08 8.38
CA LEU A 138 -8.40 -15.89 7.26
C LEU A 138 -8.62 -17.36 7.63
N GLY A 139 -8.15 -17.81 8.80
CA GLY A 139 -8.20 -19.20 9.21
C GLY A 139 -7.39 -20.12 8.27
N THR A 140 -6.25 -19.64 7.78
CA THR A 140 -5.41 -20.33 6.80
C THR A 140 -3.93 -20.33 7.21
N GLY A 141 -3.12 -21.15 6.57
CA GLY A 141 -1.65 -21.09 6.58
C GLY A 141 -1.09 -20.71 5.21
N TRP A 142 -1.85 -19.97 4.41
CA TRP A 142 -1.43 -19.59 3.06
C TRP A 142 -0.22 -18.67 3.07
N TYR A 143 -0.28 -17.61 3.89
CA TYR A 143 0.80 -16.64 3.94
C TYR A 143 2.05 -17.17 4.63
N GLU A 144 3.19 -16.96 4.00
CA GLU A 144 4.51 -17.19 4.55
C GLU A 144 5.28 -15.88 4.66
N THR A 145 6.21 -15.82 5.62
CA THR A 145 7.15 -14.71 5.71
C THR A 145 8.29 -14.95 4.74
N LYS A 146 8.48 -14.05 3.78
CA LYS A 146 9.58 -14.09 2.81
C LYS A 146 10.56 -12.97 3.13
N GLU A 147 11.76 -13.33 3.57
CA GLU A 147 12.83 -12.38 3.87
C GLU A 147 13.64 -12.02 2.63
N MET A 148 14.00 -10.75 2.46
CA MET A 148 14.86 -10.27 1.38
C MET A 148 16.12 -9.58 1.96
N PRO A 149 17.08 -10.34 2.54
CA PRO A 149 18.20 -9.76 3.27
C PRO A 149 19.26 -9.10 2.37
N ASN A 150 19.28 -9.43 1.08
CA ASN A 150 20.29 -8.90 0.16
C ASN A 150 19.86 -7.54 -0.43
N ASP A 151 20.67 -6.51 -0.23
CA ASP A 151 20.51 -5.21 -0.85
C ASP A 151 21.78 -4.86 -1.67
N PRO A 152 21.71 -4.81 -3.00
CA PRO A 152 20.53 -5.06 -3.86
C PRO A 152 20.06 -6.53 -3.83
N PRO A 153 18.78 -6.79 -4.17
CA PRO A 153 18.24 -8.14 -4.15
C PRO A 153 18.91 -9.03 -5.18
N SER A 154 19.16 -10.29 -4.81
CA SER A 154 19.64 -11.30 -5.75
C SER A 154 18.60 -11.65 -6.82
N GLN A 155 19.04 -12.21 -7.96
CA GLN A 155 18.11 -12.66 -9.00
C GLN A 155 17.13 -13.71 -8.47
N ALA A 156 17.59 -14.65 -7.63
CA ALA A 156 16.72 -15.65 -7.02
C ALA A 156 15.63 -15.03 -6.12
N GLN A 157 15.94 -13.97 -5.37
CA GLN A 157 14.94 -13.25 -4.58
C GLN A 157 13.94 -12.52 -5.47
N LYS A 158 14.37 -11.92 -6.58
CA LYS A 158 13.48 -11.31 -7.57
C LYS A 158 12.56 -12.36 -8.22
N ASP A 159 13.11 -13.49 -8.62
CA ASP A 159 12.33 -14.56 -9.27
C ASP A 159 11.28 -15.12 -8.30
N LEU A 160 11.65 -15.35 -7.05
CA LEU A 160 10.71 -15.78 -6.00
C LEU A 160 9.60 -14.76 -5.79
N LEU A 161 9.96 -13.48 -5.60
CA LEU A 161 8.97 -12.42 -5.41
C LEU A 161 7.97 -12.32 -6.57
N TRP A 162 8.44 -12.45 -7.83
CA TRP A 162 7.53 -12.42 -8.97
C TRP A 162 6.59 -13.62 -8.99
N ASN A 163 7.13 -14.81 -8.73
CA ASN A 163 6.33 -16.02 -8.68
C ASN A 163 5.26 -15.94 -7.57
N ASP A 164 5.62 -15.42 -6.40
CA ASP A 164 4.70 -15.20 -5.30
C ASP A 164 3.63 -14.17 -5.68
N VAL A 165 4.00 -13.04 -6.31
CA VAL A 165 3.03 -12.04 -6.80
C VAL A 165 2.00 -12.69 -7.73
N VAL A 166 2.44 -13.45 -8.73
CA VAL A 166 1.52 -14.08 -9.69
C VAL A 166 0.66 -15.13 -9.00
N LEU A 167 1.27 -16.01 -8.20
CA LEU A 167 0.57 -17.09 -7.51
C LEU A 167 -0.51 -16.54 -6.57
N ASP A 168 -0.15 -15.57 -5.74
CA ASP A 168 -1.04 -15.06 -4.70
C ASP A 168 -2.18 -14.23 -5.30
N ILE A 169 -1.88 -13.35 -6.22
CA ILE A 169 -2.91 -12.55 -6.90
C ILE A 169 -3.88 -13.46 -7.66
N ASP A 170 -3.39 -14.50 -8.35
CA ASP A 170 -4.23 -15.46 -9.05
C ASP A 170 -5.17 -16.24 -8.12
N ASN A 171 -4.82 -16.35 -6.86
CA ASN A 171 -5.61 -17.02 -5.82
C ASN A 171 -6.36 -16.05 -4.88
N ASN A 172 -6.45 -14.75 -5.22
CA ASN A 172 -7.09 -13.68 -4.44
C ASN A 172 -6.43 -13.44 -3.07
N TYR A 173 -5.11 -13.51 -3.00
CA TYR A 173 -4.31 -13.16 -1.84
C TYR A 173 -3.43 -11.94 -2.16
N PRO A 174 -3.78 -10.72 -1.74
CA PRO A 174 -2.86 -9.59 -1.86
C PRO A 174 -1.61 -9.80 -1.02
N LEU A 175 -0.44 -9.43 -1.52
CA LEU A 175 0.77 -9.44 -0.70
C LEU A 175 0.81 -8.19 0.19
N VAL A 176 1.48 -8.30 1.33
CA VAL A 176 1.87 -7.13 2.13
C VAL A 176 3.38 -7.03 2.17
N THR A 177 3.92 -5.87 1.80
CA THR A 177 5.36 -5.65 1.73
C THR A 177 5.82 -4.64 2.77
N ASN A 178 6.93 -4.94 3.44
CA ASN A 178 7.68 -4.00 4.28
C ASN A 178 8.82 -3.44 3.44
N ILE A 179 8.86 -2.12 3.27
CA ILE A 179 9.77 -1.45 2.34
C ILE A 179 10.66 -0.41 3.02
N VAL A 180 11.78 -0.15 2.36
CA VAL A 180 12.67 0.98 2.62
C VAL A 180 12.80 1.78 1.33
N ALA A 181 12.28 3.00 1.31
CA ALA A 181 12.29 3.87 0.14
C ALA A 181 13.26 5.05 0.34
N PRO A 182 14.53 4.93 -0.07
CA PRO A 182 15.52 6.00 0.06
C PRO A 182 15.31 7.08 -0.99
N PRO A 183 15.89 8.29 -0.80
CA PRO A 183 15.95 9.32 -1.83
C PRO A 183 16.42 8.77 -3.16
N GLY A 184 15.70 9.10 -4.23
CA GLY A 184 16.00 8.63 -5.59
C GLY A 184 15.40 7.27 -5.97
N ASN A 185 14.84 6.52 -5.01
CA ASN A 185 14.11 5.26 -5.27
C ASN A 185 12.75 5.26 -4.54
N GLN A 186 12.00 6.33 -4.68
CA GLN A 186 10.72 6.48 -3.99
C GLN A 186 9.54 6.23 -4.93
N PRO A 187 8.45 5.61 -4.41
CA PRO A 187 7.17 5.56 -5.12
C PRO A 187 6.56 6.95 -5.35
N PRO A 188 5.53 7.07 -6.18
CA PRO A 188 4.88 8.34 -6.49
C PRO A 188 4.40 9.08 -5.25
N GLY A 189 4.72 10.38 -5.17
CA GLY A 189 4.27 11.28 -4.11
C GLY A 189 5.02 11.19 -2.78
N TYR A 190 5.98 10.29 -2.65
CA TYR A 190 6.80 10.19 -1.43
C TYR A 190 7.70 11.43 -1.26
N PRO A 191 7.99 11.83 -0.01
CA PRO A 191 8.96 12.89 0.26
C PRO A 191 10.34 12.54 -0.32
N SER A 192 10.88 13.40 -1.18
CA SER A 192 12.10 13.11 -1.96
C SER A 192 13.40 13.24 -1.20
N ASP A 193 13.37 13.81 0.00
CA ASP A 193 14.53 14.23 0.79
C ASP A 193 14.86 13.33 1.98
N GLN A 194 14.07 12.28 2.20
CA GLN A 194 14.24 11.38 3.34
C GLN A 194 13.97 9.93 2.98
N THR A 195 14.53 8.99 3.75
CA THR A 195 14.20 7.57 3.63
C THR A 195 12.90 7.27 4.36
N ILE A 196 11.97 6.62 3.66
CA ILE A 196 10.67 6.22 4.21
C ILE A 196 10.66 4.72 4.48
N TYR A 197 10.33 4.33 5.72
CA TYR A 197 10.04 2.96 6.12
C TYR A 197 8.53 2.79 6.12
N HIS A 198 8.03 1.81 5.38
CA HIS A 198 6.59 1.76 5.14
C HIS A 198 6.09 0.34 4.86
N TYR A 199 4.77 0.16 4.99
CA TYR A 199 4.03 -1.01 4.55
C TYR A 199 2.97 -0.61 3.54
N PHE A 200 2.90 -1.33 2.42
CA PHE A 200 1.79 -1.25 1.48
C PHE A 200 1.38 -2.64 0.96
N SER A 201 0.26 -2.72 0.25
CA SER A 201 -0.21 -3.97 -0.34
C SER A 201 0.02 -3.99 -1.83
N VAL A 202 0.45 -5.15 -2.36
CA VAL A 202 0.39 -5.47 -3.79
C VAL A 202 -0.95 -6.13 -4.05
N ILE A 203 -1.76 -5.52 -4.92
CA ILE A 203 -3.13 -5.94 -5.21
C ILE A 203 -3.34 -6.34 -6.67
N GLY A 204 -2.26 -6.45 -7.44
CA GLY A 204 -2.33 -6.86 -8.83
C GLY A 204 -0.98 -6.85 -9.52
N TYR A 205 -0.98 -7.40 -10.73
CA TYR A 205 0.17 -7.41 -11.62
C TYR A 205 -0.25 -7.23 -13.08
N ASP A 206 0.69 -6.82 -13.93
CA ASP A 206 0.62 -6.89 -15.38
C ASP A 206 1.89 -7.55 -15.90
N ASP A 207 1.77 -8.78 -16.42
CA ASP A 207 2.89 -9.59 -16.88
C ASP A 207 3.51 -9.03 -18.18
N ALA A 208 2.69 -8.45 -19.06
CA ALA A 208 3.18 -7.87 -20.32
C ALA A 208 4.10 -6.66 -20.09
N ASN A 209 3.81 -5.87 -19.07
CA ASN A 209 4.57 -4.67 -18.73
C ASN A 209 5.53 -4.88 -17.54
N ARG A 210 5.48 -6.05 -16.92
CA ARG A 210 6.27 -6.37 -15.72
C ARG A 210 6.09 -5.30 -14.63
N THR A 211 4.82 -4.97 -14.34
CA THR A 211 4.43 -4.00 -13.32
C THR A 211 3.53 -4.64 -12.27
N VAL A 212 3.45 -4.01 -11.11
CA VAL A 212 2.60 -4.40 -9.98
C VAL A 212 1.70 -3.24 -9.58
N LEU A 213 0.47 -3.54 -9.19
CA LEU A 213 -0.47 -2.55 -8.68
C LEU A 213 -0.35 -2.46 -7.17
N ILE A 214 -0.03 -1.27 -6.68
CA ILE A 214 0.16 -0.97 -5.27
C ILE A 214 -1.09 -0.30 -4.71
N ALA A 215 -1.54 -0.74 -3.54
CA ALA A 215 -2.48 -0.02 -2.68
C ALA A 215 -1.71 0.52 -1.48
N ASP A 216 -1.48 1.83 -1.48
CA ASP A 216 -0.62 2.53 -0.54
C ASP A 216 -1.45 3.29 0.51
N PRO A 217 -1.49 2.83 1.77
CA PRO A 217 -2.32 3.45 2.79
C PRO A 217 -1.80 4.81 3.27
N ALA A 218 -0.55 5.19 3.02
CA ALA A 218 -0.05 6.51 3.38
C ALA A 218 -0.60 7.60 2.46
N SER A 219 -0.99 7.23 1.23
CA SER A 219 -1.56 8.19 0.27
C SER A 219 -0.67 9.42 0.04
N PHE A 220 0.66 9.24 0.01
CA PHE A 220 1.61 10.34 -0.16
C PHE A 220 1.32 11.14 -1.43
N GLY A 221 1.21 12.47 -1.28
CA GLY A 221 0.84 13.34 -2.38
C GLY A 221 -0.54 13.06 -3.00
N GLY A 222 -1.41 12.32 -2.28
CA GLY A 222 -2.70 11.89 -2.76
C GLY A 222 -2.66 10.59 -3.59
N ASN A 223 -1.50 9.98 -3.81
CA ASN A 223 -1.37 8.76 -4.60
C ASN A 223 -1.75 7.54 -3.75
N GLN A 224 -2.89 6.96 -4.05
CA GLN A 224 -3.50 5.87 -3.29
C GLN A 224 -3.30 4.51 -3.95
N ILE A 225 -3.58 4.45 -5.26
CA ILE A 225 -3.40 3.24 -6.07
C ILE A 225 -2.55 3.64 -7.28
N TYR A 226 -1.47 2.92 -7.52
CA TYR A 226 -0.56 3.23 -8.64
C TYR A 226 0.19 2.00 -9.13
N TRP A 227 0.55 2.02 -10.41
CA TRP A 227 1.43 1.02 -10.99
C TRP A 227 2.89 1.33 -10.65
N LEU A 228 3.61 0.31 -10.21
CA LEU A 228 5.04 0.36 -9.95
C LEU A 228 5.74 -0.68 -10.85
N SER A 229 6.95 -0.37 -11.35
CA SER A 229 7.71 -1.43 -12.02
C SER A 229 8.07 -2.51 -11.00
N PHE A 230 8.06 -3.77 -11.44
CA PHE A 230 8.46 -4.88 -10.58
C PHE A 230 9.90 -4.72 -10.08
N ASP A 231 10.81 -4.25 -10.95
CA ASP A 231 12.20 -4.01 -10.56
C ASP A 231 12.31 -2.97 -9.44
N GLN A 232 11.52 -1.91 -9.48
CA GLN A 232 11.48 -0.92 -8.38
C GLN A 232 10.94 -1.57 -7.10
N LEU A 233 9.80 -2.30 -7.15
CA LEU A 233 9.29 -3.02 -5.98
C LEU A 233 10.37 -3.90 -5.36
N ALA A 234 11.07 -4.70 -6.17
CA ALA A 234 12.09 -5.63 -5.70
C ALA A 234 13.25 -4.91 -4.99
N THR A 235 13.59 -3.69 -5.38
CA THR A 235 14.65 -2.90 -4.74
C THR A 235 14.18 -2.12 -3.51
N LEU A 236 12.87 -1.98 -3.30
CA LEU A 236 12.32 -1.31 -2.12
C LEU A 236 12.20 -2.24 -0.90
N ILE A 237 12.04 -3.54 -1.11
CA ILE A 237 11.80 -4.49 -0.01
C ILE A 237 13.06 -4.72 0.85
N PRO A 238 14.29 -4.94 0.29
CA PRO A 238 15.47 -5.17 1.12
C PRO A 238 15.81 -4.01 2.08
N PRO A 239 16.37 -4.30 3.25
CA PRO A 239 16.65 -5.62 3.84
C PRO A 239 15.47 -6.19 4.64
N LYS A 240 14.27 -5.83 4.28
CA LYS A 240 13.01 -6.26 4.91
C LYS A 240 12.48 -7.53 4.23
N GLY A 241 11.16 -7.68 4.18
CA GLY A 241 10.51 -8.82 3.59
C GLY A 241 9.05 -8.54 3.22
N TYR A 242 8.35 -9.59 2.84
CA TYR A 242 6.94 -9.52 2.47
C TYR A 242 6.19 -10.76 2.99
N ALA A 243 4.87 -10.64 3.10
CA ALA A 243 3.95 -11.73 3.39
C ALA A 243 3.25 -12.14 2.07
N ALA A 244 3.43 -13.39 1.70
CA ALA A 244 2.90 -14.00 0.48
C ALA A 244 2.55 -15.47 0.72
#